data_6701041bd11f8bdceacbd14a7d21b93e
#
_entry.id   6701041bd11f8bdceacbd14a7d21b93e
#
_cell.length_a   1.000
_cell.length_b   1.000
_cell.length_c   1.000
_cell.angle_alpha   90.00
_cell.angle_beta   90.00
_cell.angle_gamma   90.00
#
_symmetry.space_group_name_H-M   'P 1'
#
loop_
_entity.id
_entity.type
_entity.pdbx_description
1 polymer ?
#
loop_
_entity_poly.entity_id
_entity_poly.type
_entity_poly.pdbx_seq_one_letter_code
_entity_poly.pdbx_strand_id
1 'polypeptide(L)'
;MKSIKIVALGGVLALGLAACSGGGAGSGSGEETGGGDPADMTVGVAMPTETSERWIADGNAVKSQLEEAGYSVDLQYAADDIPTQSQQIDQMITKGVDLLIVASIDGTALSNQLQAAADAGIPVIAYDRLIRDTENVDFYVTFDNYNVGVQQATSLLVGLGLLNEDGSEGTATGPFNIELFAGSLDDNNAHFFYQGAMDTLQPYLDEGTLVVKSGQTDIEQVATLRWLQETAQKRMEDLLTSTYSDGTKVQGVLSPYDGISRGIITALQNAGYGDSIEAGLPPVTGQDAEIASVKLINDGVQFATIFKDTRKLAEQSVVAAEAFLEGEEPEANDTETYENGVKVVPSYLLESDIVYASNIQSLLIDSGYWTEEQVASGQA
;
A
#
# COMPACT_ATOMS: atom_id res chain seq x y z
N MET A 1 37.92 58.66 27.61
CA MET A 1 39.26 59.27 27.60
C MET A 1 40.05 58.60 26.49
N LYS A 2 40.40 59.50 25.49
CA LYS A 2 41.63 59.44 24.71
C LYS A 2 41.95 58.22 23.89
N SER A 3 42.13 58.18 22.65
CA SER A 3 42.37 59.08 21.47
C SER A 3 43.11 58.22 20.45
N ILE A 4 42.58 58.05 19.23
CA ILE A 4 42.99 58.67 17.95
C ILE A 4 44.48 58.45 17.57
N LYS A 5 44.71 57.92 16.36
CA LYS A 5 45.35 58.35 15.15
C LYS A 5 45.62 57.22 14.17
N ILE A 6 45.01 57.07 13.02
CA ILE A 6 45.21 57.67 11.66
C ILE A 6 46.69 57.88 11.29
N VAL A 7 47.14 57.15 10.26
CA VAL A 7 47.93 57.72 9.15
C VAL A 7 47.84 56.78 7.94
N ALA A 8 47.61 57.42 6.80
CA ALA A 8 47.40 56.95 5.46
C ALA A 8 48.69 57.07 4.59
N LEU A 9 48.53 56.71 3.34
CA LEU A 9 49.27 56.97 2.09
C LEU A 9 50.30 55.88 1.69
N GLY A 10 50.16 55.44 0.51
CA GLY A 10 50.59 55.84 -0.78
C GLY A 10 50.78 54.60 -1.64
N GLY A 11 50.24 54.56 -2.69
CA GLY A 11 50.13 54.11 -3.97
C GLY A 11 51.41 54.02 -4.79
N VAL A 12 51.46 53.06 -5.69
CA VAL A 12 52.08 53.18 -7.01
C VAL A 12 51.53 52.16 -7.96
N LEU A 13 51.06 52.64 -9.08
CA LEU A 13 50.65 51.91 -10.32
C LEU A 13 51.91 51.34 -11.01
N ALA A 14 51.82 50.16 -11.55
CA ALA A 14 52.63 49.75 -12.69
C ALA A 14 51.88 48.76 -13.57
N LEU A 15 51.53 49.18 -14.76
CA LEU A 15 51.10 48.33 -15.90
C LEU A 15 52.29 47.51 -16.43
N GLY A 16 52.04 46.26 -16.77
CA GLY A 16 52.94 45.45 -17.55
C GLY A 16 52.15 44.40 -18.35
N LEU A 17 52.07 44.67 -19.67
CA LEU A 17 51.55 43.74 -20.68
C LEU A 17 52.54 42.59 -20.96
N ALA A 18 51.94 41.48 -21.33
CA ALA A 18 52.31 40.58 -22.43
C ALA A 18 52.71 39.14 -22.09
N ALA A 19 52.01 38.31 -22.74
CA ALA A 19 52.39 37.17 -23.64
C ALA A 19 52.12 35.78 -23.15
N CYS A 20 51.32 35.12 -23.97
CA CYS A 20 51.04 33.71 -24.17
C CYS A 20 52.18 32.74 -23.88
N SER A 21 51.86 31.62 -23.23
CA SER A 21 52.20 30.26 -23.77
C SER A 21 51.75 29.16 -22.79
N GLY A 22 50.90 28.27 -23.27
CA GLY A 22 51.02 26.82 -23.13
C GLY A 22 50.81 26.14 -21.78
N GLY A 23 49.69 25.42 -21.64
CA GLY A 23 49.65 24.06 -21.15
C GLY A 23 49.68 23.85 -19.63
N GLY A 24 48.56 23.35 -19.10
CA GLY A 24 48.52 22.76 -17.77
C GLY A 24 47.06 22.58 -17.33
N ALA A 25 46.49 21.45 -17.69
CA ALA A 25 45.22 20.98 -17.12
C ALA A 25 45.36 20.82 -15.60
N GLY A 26 44.65 21.65 -14.88
CA GLY A 26 44.37 21.48 -13.47
C GLY A 26 42.88 21.17 -13.38
N SER A 27 42.52 19.90 -13.49
CA SER A 27 41.20 19.43 -13.08
C SER A 27 41.05 19.69 -11.58
N GLY A 28 40.41 20.74 -11.23
CA GLY A 28 39.68 20.82 -9.97
C GLY A 28 38.43 19.97 -10.15
N SER A 29 38.47 18.72 -9.74
CA SER A 29 37.28 17.97 -9.48
C SER A 29 36.59 18.59 -8.28
N GLY A 30 35.72 19.56 -8.51
CA GLY A 30 34.58 19.76 -7.66
C GLY A 30 33.74 18.51 -7.90
N GLU A 31 33.58 17.68 -6.91
CA GLU A 31 32.46 16.77 -6.84
C GLU A 31 31.23 17.66 -6.89
N GLU A 32 30.60 17.77 -8.07
CA GLU A 32 29.21 18.11 -8.19
C GLU A 32 28.44 16.91 -7.65
N THR A 33 28.18 16.90 -6.30
CA THR A 33 27.08 16.14 -5.70
C THR A 33 25.81 16.87 -6.11
N GLY A 34 25.29 16.59 -7.26
CA GLY A 34 24.04 17.12 -7.76
C GLY A 34 23.46 16.14 -8.74
N GLY A 35 22.24 15.70 -8.52
CA GLY A 35 21.45 14.89 -9.45
C GLY A 35 21.46 15.52 -10.86
N GLY A 36 21.27 14.68 -11.89
CA GLY A 36 21.12 15.14 -13.27
C GLY A 36 19.87 16.01 -13.45
N ASP A 37 19.71 16.56 -14.66
CA ASP A 37 18.46 17.25 -14.99
C ASP A 37 17.31 16.22 -14.98
N PRO A 38 16.20 16.44 -14.22
CA PRO A 38 15.05 15.54 -14.20
C PRO A 38 14.54 15.14 -15.61
N ALA A 39 14.66 16.04 -16.58
CA ALA A 39 14.25 15.80 -17.97
C ALA A 39 15.08 14.70 -18.68
N ASP A 40 16.27 14.43 -18.21
CA ASP A 40 17.15 13.37 -18.74
C ASP A 40 17.03 12.04 -17.98
N MET A 41 16.22 12.01 -16.90
CA MET A 41 16.04 10.83 -16.06
C MET A 41 14.73 10.10 -16.32
N THR A 42 14.75 8.79 -16.22
CA THR A 42 13.59 7.91 -16.41
C THR A 42 13.37 7.04 -15.18
N VAL A 43 12.15 7.05 -14.64
CA VAL A 43 11.74 6.15 -13.56
C VAL A 43 10.94 4.98 -14.14
N GLY A 44 11.38 3.75 -13.84
CA GLY A 44 10.65 2.53 -14.17
C GLY A 44 9.61 2.24 -13.08
N VAL A 45 8.34 2.03 -13.45
CA VAL A 45 7.24 1.74 -12.55
C VAL A 45 6.59 0.41 -12.94
N ALA A 46 6.73 -0.61 -12.10
CA ALA A 46 6.21 -1.96 -12.35
C ALA A 46 5.07 -2.27 -11.39
N MET A 47 3.83 -2.30 -11.93
CA MET A 47 2.60 -2.60 -11.20
C MET A 47 2.12 -4.04 -11.44
N PRO A 48 1.41 -4.69 -10.48
CA PRO A 48 1.06 -6.10 -10.59
C PRO A 48 -0.03 -6.36 -11.64
N THR A 49 -1.07 -5.52 -11.70
CA THR A 49 -2.26 -5.82 -12.50
C THR A 49 -3.11 -4.59 -12.78
N GLU A 50 -3.98 -4.68 -13.80
CA GLU A 50 -5.06 -3.73 -14.09
C GLU A 50 -6.44 -4.28 -13.70
N THR A 51 -6.53 -5.45 -13.04
CA THR A 51 -7.81 -6.05 -12.67
C THR A 51 -8.43 -5.45 -11.40
N SER A 52 -7.62 -4.81 -10.54
CA SER A 52 -8.07 -4.01 -9.42
C SER A 52 -7.95 -2.52 -9.76
N GLU A 53 -9.04 -1.77 -9.54
CA GLU A 53 -9.11 -0.32 -9.79
C GLU A 53 -7.99 0.44 -9.05
N ARG A 54 -7.66 -0.01 -7.85
CA ARG A 54 -6.61 0.54 -7.03
C ARG A 54 -5.27 0.61 -7.78
N TRP A 55 -4.81 -0.49 -8.40
CA TRP A 55 -3.51 -0.52 -9.07
C TRP A 55 -3.43 0.40 -10.28
N ILE A 56 -4.57 0.62 -10.96
CA ILE A 56 -4.65 1.61 -12.04
C ILE A 56 -4.51 3.03 -11.46
N ALA A 57 -5.19 3.31 -10.34
CA ALA A 57 -5.11 4.60 -9.65
C ALA A 57 -3.69 4.86 -9.13
N ASP A 58 -3.06 3.87 -8.47
CA ASP A 58 -1.68 3.94 -7.98
C ASP A 58 -0.69 4.27 -9.11
N GLY A 59 -0.69 3.47 -10.19
CA GLY A 59 0.24 3.66 -11.29
C GLY A 59 0.07 4.99 -12.00
N ASN A 60 -1.17 5.43 -12.20
CA ASN A 60 -1.46 6.73 -12.81
C ASN A 60 -1.04 7.90 -11.90
N ALA A 61 -1.25 7.78 -10.59
CA ALA A 61 -0.86 8.80 -9.63
C ALA A 61 0.67 8.94 -9.54
N VAL A 62 1.41 7.82 -9.43
CA VAL A 62 2.87 7.81 -9.46
C VAL A 62 3.39 8.43 -10.75
N LYS A 63 2.84 7.99 -11.90
CA LYS A 63 3.25 8.52 -13.21
C LYS A 63 3.00 10.00 -13.32
N SER A 64 1.79 10.48 -12.99
CA SER A 64 1.43 11.88 -13.14
C SER A 64 2.32 12.78 -12.27
N GLN A 65 2.57 12.38 -11.03
CA GLN A 65 3.38 13.17 -10.10
C GLN A 65 4.85 13.20 -10.51
N LEU A 66 5.42 12.09 -10.97
CA LEU A 66 6.79 12.07 -11.53
C LEU A 66 6.91 12.92 -12.80
N GLU A 67 5.94 12.86 -13.71
CA GLU A 67 5.92 13.68 -14.93
C GLU A 67 5.77 15.19 -14.58
N GLU A 68 4.98 15.53 -13.55
CA GLU A 68 4.87 16.92 -13.04
C GLU A 68 6.18 17.41 -12.42
N ALA A 69 6.97 16.53 -11.79
CA ALA A 69 8.30 16.80 -11.28
C ALA A 69 9.38 16.87 -12.39
N GLY A 70 9.03 16.52 -13.62
CA GLY A 70 9.87 16.64 -14.81
C GLY A 70 10.55 15.35 -15.28
N TYR A 71 10.31 14.23 -14.62
CA TYR A 71 10.88 12.93 -14.98
C TYR A 71 10.14 12.24 -16.12
N SER A 72 10.84 11.39 -16.88
CA SER A 72 10.20 10.43 -17.80
C SER A 72 9.78 9.18 -17.03
N VAL A 73 8.66 8.54 -17.42
CA VAL A 73 8.13 7.35 -16.72
C VAL A 73 7.87 6.20 -17.68
N ASP A 74 8.45 5.01 -17.39
CA ASP A 74 8.12 3.73 -18.03
C ASP A 74 7.19 2.95 -17.10
N LEU A 75 5.86 3.14 -17.21
CA LEU A 75 4.85 2.45 -16.41
C LEU A 75 4.37 1.19 -17.13
N GLN A 76 4.45 0.04 -16.45
CA GLN A 76 4.01 -1.26 -16.97
C GLN A 76 3.20 -2.05 -15.94
N TYR A 77 2.22 -2.82 -16.43
CA TYR A 77 1.37 -3.72 -15.67
C TYR A 77 1.60 -5.16 -16.11
N ALA A 78 1.73 -6.07 -15.16
CA ALA A 78 2.13 -7.45 -15.44
C ALA A 78 0.97 -8.46 -15.49
N ALA A 79 -0.30 -8.02 -15.38
CA ALA A 79 -1.50 -8.85 -15.43
C ALA A 79 -1.48 -10.06 -14.46
N ASP A 80 -0.92 -9.86 -13.24
CA ASP A 80 -0.70 -10.87 -12.22
C ASP A 80 0.18 -12.06 -12.66
N ASP A 81 0.97 -11.89 -13.71
CA ASP A 81 1.91 -12.90 -14.23
C ASP A 81 3.35 -12.57 -13.81
N ILE A 82 3.91 -13.39 -12.90
CA ILE A 82 5.26 -13.18 -12.33
C ILE A 82 6.34 -13.17 -13.43
N PRO A 83 6.37 -14.11 -14.41
CA PRO A 83 7.34 -14.06 -15.50
C PRO A 83 7.27 -12.76 -16.31
N THR A 84 6.05 -12.24 -16.55
CA THR A 84 5.85 -10.98 -17.26
C THR A 84 6.43 -9.81 -16.45
N GLN A 85 6.18 -9.75 -15.13
CA GLN A 85 6.74 -8.69 -14.28
C GLN A 85 8.27 -8.73 -14.26
N SER A 86 8.86 -9.93 -14.10
CA SER A 86 10.32 -10.10 -14.15
C SER A 86 10.90 -9.61 -15.47
N GLN A 87 10.28 -9.96 -16.62
CA GLN A 87 10.72 -9.52 -17.93
C GLN A 87 10.58 -8.00 -18.14
N GLN A 88 9.53 -7.39 -17.61
CA GLN A 88 9.32 -5.94 -17.68
C GLN A 88 10.42 -5.20 -16.92
N ILE A 89 10.76 -5.65 -15.71
CA ILE A 89 11.85 -5.08 -14.90
C ILE A 89 13.20 -5.26 -15.62
N ASP A 90 13.51 -6.44 -16.16
CA ASP A 90 14.72 -6.66 -16.98
C ASP A 90 14.81 -5.70 -18.18
N GLN A 91 13.66 -5.39 -18.80
CA GLN A 91 13.61 -4.44 -19.92
C GLN A 91 13.85 -3.00 -19.45
N MET A 92 13.30 -2.58 -18.31
CA MET A 92 13.53 -1.26 -17.72
C MET A 92 15.03 -1.07 -17.40
N ILE A 93 15.65 -2.06 -16.74
CA ILE A 93 17.10 -2.05 -16.43
C ILE A 93 17.91 -1.97 -17.72
N THR A 94 17.58 -2.75 -18.75
CA THR A 94 18.28 -2.75 -20.05
C THR A 94 18.14 -1.40 -20.77
N LYS A 95 17.02 -0.71 -20.63
CA LYS A 95 16.80 0.64 -21.17
C LYS A 95 17.59 1.70 -20.43
N GLY A 96 18.08 1.40 -19.23
CA GLY A 96 18.84 2.31 -18.38
C GLY A 96 17.93 3.30 -17.66
N VAL A 97 16.88 2.82 -16.98
CA VAL A 97 16.12 3.65 -16.03
C VAL A 97 17.00 4.05 -14.86
N ASP A 98 16.77 5.20 -14.28
CA ASP A 98 17.58 5.76 -13.20
C ASP A 98 17.11 5.31 -11.82
N LEU A 99 15.85 4.85 -11.70
CA LEU A 99 15.24 4.32 -10.49
C LEU A 99 14.09 3.36 -10.83
N LEU A 100 13.84 2.38 -9.95
CA LEU A 100 12.70 1.46 -10.05
C LEU A 100 11.74 1.66 -8.87
N ILE A 101 10.45 1.80 -9.16
CA ILE A 101 9.33 1.68 -8.20
C ILE A 101 8.59 0.40 -8.54
N VAL A 102 8.57 -0.56 -7.60
CA VAL A 102 8.07 -1.92 -7.87
C VAL A 102 7.02 -2.34 -6.85
N ALA A 103 5.79 -2.56 -7.32
CA ALA A 103 4.75 -3.28 -6.59
C ALA A 103 4.78 -4.75 -7.00
N SER A 104 5.46 -5.59 -6.23
CA SER A 104 5.69 -6.99 -6.60
C SER A 104 4.39 -7.82 -6.58
N ILE A 105 4.24 -8.73 -7.56
CA ILE A 105 3.18 -9.75 -7.55
C ILE A 105 3.48 -10.77 -6.45
N ASP A 106 4.71 -11.28 -6.42
CA ASP A 106 5.26 -12.17 -5.41
C ASP A 106 6.55 -11.56 -4.85
N GLY A 107 6.55 -11.28 -3.55
CA GLY A 107 7.66 -10.64 -2.88
C GLY A 107 8.99 -11.38 -2.99
N THR A 108 8.99 -12.69 -3.27
CA THR A 108 10.18 -13.53 -3.33
C THR A 108 10.71 -13.80 -4.75
N ALA A 109 9.99 -13.33 -5.77
CA ALA A 109 10.24 -13.75 -7.16
C ALA A 109 11.25 -12.87 -7.92
N LEU A 110 11.69 -11.73 -7.38
CA LEU A 110 12.42 -10.69 -8.11
C LEU A 110 13.91 -10.58 -7.78
N SER A 111 14.47 -11.49 -6.97
CA SER A 111 15.85 -11.39 -6.48
C SER A 111 16.90 -11.23 -7.58
N ASN A 112 16.73 -11.91 -8.73
CA ASN A 112 17.65 -11.80 -9.86
C ASN A 112 17.59 -10.42 -10.55
N GLN A 113 16.38 -9.89 -10.72
CA GLN A 113 16.13 -8.58 -11.33
C GLN A 113 16.72 -7.46 -10.46
N LEU A 114 16.49 -7.58 -9.14
CA LEU A 114 17.00 -6.58 -8.21
C LEU A 114 18.52 -6.65 -8.07
N GLN A 115 19.14 -7.83 -8.20
CA GLN A 115 20.59 -7.93 -8.30
C GLN A 115 21.10 -7.24 -9.56
N ALA A 116 20.44 -7.40 -10.71
CA ALA A 116 20.80 -6.71 -11.94
C ALA A 116 20.64 -5.18 -11.83
N ALA A 117 19.60 -4.72 -11.12
CA ALA A 117 19.41 -3.29 -10.82
C ALA A 117 20.56 -2.75 -9.97
N ALA A 118 20.94 -3.46 -8.90
CA ALA A 118 22.07 -3.09 -8.03
C ALA A 118 23.39 -3.08 -8.79
N ASP A 119 23.66 -4.08 -9.64
CA ASP A 119 24.86 -4.13 -10.48
C ASP A 119 24.91 -2.94 -11.47
N ALA A 120 23.76 -2.40 -11.86
CA ALA A 120 23.65 -1.21 -12.71
C ALA A 120 23.62 0.11 -11.91
N GLY A 121 23.60 0.06 -10.57
CA GLY A 121 23.51 1.23 -9.70
C GLY A 121 22.14 1.87 -9.68
N ILE A 122 21.08 1.13 -10.00
CA ILE A 122 19.69 1.58 -10.04
C ILE A 122 19.03 1.32 -8.68
N PRO A 123 18.65 2.33 -7.89
CA PRO A 123 17.94 2.17 -6.63
C PRO A 123 16.52 1.61 -6.84
N VAL A 124 16.05 0.86 -5.83
CA VAL A 124 14.76 0.16 -5.87
C VAL A 124 13.90 0.55 -4.69
N ILE A 125 12.73 1.12 -4.98
CA ILE A 125 11.67 1.38 -4.00
C ILE A 125 10.61 0.28 -4.12
N ALA A 126 10.39 -0.47 -3.03
CA ALA A 126 9.23 -1.34 -2.91
C ALA A 126 7.99 -0.49 -2.66
N TYR A 127 6.97 -0.63 -3.51
CA TYR A 127 5.73 0.13 -3.45
C TYR A 127 4.60 -0.75 -2.91
N ASP A 128 3.97 -0.35 -1.82
CA ASP A 128 2.87 -1.05 -1.14
C ASP A 128 3.23 -2.46 -0.65
N ARG A 129 3.89 -3.28 -1.43
CA ARG A 129 4.25 -4.67 -1.14
C ARG A 129 5.74 -4.84 -0.90
N LEU A 130 6.11 -5.40 0.26
CA LEU A 130 7.51 -5.64 0.61
C LEU A 130 8.13 -6.71 -0.31
N ILE A 131 9.28 -6.38 -0.91
CA ILE A 131 10.08 -7.36 -1.66
C ILE A 131 11.03 -8.06 -0.69
N ARG A 132 11.02 -9.41 -0.72
CA ARG A 132 11.69 -10.27 0.26
C ARG A 132 12.90 -11.01 -0.34
N ASP A 133 13.68 -11.59 0.55
CA ASP A 133 14.80 -12.51 0.24
C ASP A 133 15.88 -11.89 -0.66
N THR A 134 16.10 -10.59 -0.55
CA THR A 134 17.13 -9.84 -1.26
C THR A 134 17.61 -8.64 -0.43
N GLU A 135 18.88 -8.30 -0.56
CA GLU A 135 19.45 -7.09 0.04
C GLU A 135 19.26 -5.83 -0.84
N ASN A 136 18.79 -6.01 -2.09
CA ASN A 136 18.75 -4.98 -3.12
C ASN A 136 17.37 -4.27 -3.19
N VAL A 137 16.77 -4.00 -2.04
CA VAL A 137 15.62 -3.09 -1.87
C VAL A 137 16.09 -1.96 -0.99
N ASP A 138 16.05 -0.73 -1.50
CA ASP A 138 16.65 0.42 -0.82
C ASP A 138 15.65 1.11 0.12
N PHE A 139 14.38 1.12 -0.25
CA PHE A 139 13.32 1.75 0.52
C PHE A 139 11.98 1.04 0.33
N TYR A 140 11.06 1.20 1.31
CA TYR A 140 9.72 0.67 1.23
C TYR A 140 8.69 1.74 1.60
N VAL A 141 7.70 1.96 0.74
CA VAL A 141 6.60 2.89 0.99
C VAL A 141 5.29 2.12 1.05
N THR A 142 4.61 2.19 2.18
CA THR A 142 3.38 1.44 2.43
C THR A 142 2.52 2.12 3.50
N PHE A 143 1.47 1.45 3.96
CA PHE A 143 0.68 1.82 5.12
C PHE A 143 1.13 1.05 6.36
N ASP A 144 0.71 1.47 7.56
CA ASP A 144 0.86 0.65 8.76
C ASP A 144 -0.03 -0.60 8.65
N ASN A 145 0.53 -1.66 8.04
CA ASN A 145 -0.22 -2.86 7.69
C ASN A 145 -0.73 -3.64 8.92
N TYR A 146 -0.01 -3.57 10.06
CA TYR A 146 -0.52 -4.16 11.29
C TYR A 146 -1.75 -3.40 11.77
N ASN A 147 -1.70 -2.07 11.80
CA ASN A 147 -2.83 -1.24 12.19
C ASN A 147 -4.03 -1.38 11.24
N VAL A 148 -3.80 -1.57 9.93
CA VAL A 148 -4.87 -1.92 8.97
C VAL A 148 -5.61 -3.18 9.43
N GLY A 149 -4.90 -4.22 9.87
CA GLY A 149 -5.50 -5.42 10.43
C GLY A 149 -6.31 -5.16 11.70
N VAL A 150 -5.76 -4.35 12.62
CA VAL A 150 -6.49 -3.89 13.82
C VAL A 150 -7.79 -3.17 13.43
N GLN A 151 -7.74 -2.29 12.45
CA GLN A 151 -8.92 -1.57 11.95
C GLN A 151 -9.96 -2.50 11.30
N GLN A 152 -9.55 -3.51 10.54
CA GLN A 152 -10.45 -4.53 9.99
C GLN A 152 -11.20 -5.26 11.10
N ALA A 153 -10.49 -5.74 12.13
CA ALA A 153 -11.09 -6.42 13.26
C ALA A 153 -11.99 -5.49 14.08
N THR A 154 -11.57 -4.25 14.32
CA THR A 154 -12.37 -3.22 15.00
C THR A 154 -13.68 -2.99 14.27
N SER A 155 -13.64 -2.85 12.94
CA SER A 155 -14.86 -2.67 12.15
C SER A 155 -15.79 -3.88 12.21
N LEU A 156 -15.26 -5.10 12.30
CA LEU A 156 -16.07 -6.30 12.53
C LEU A 156 -16.76 -6.25 13.91
N LEU A 157 -16.01 -5.88 14.96
CA LEU A 157 -16.56 -5.76 16.33
C LEU A 157 -17.66 -4.69 16.40
N VAL A 158 -17.49 -3.58 15.68
CA VAL A 158 -18.51 -2.53 15.52
C VAL A 158 -19.74 -3.08 14.82
N GLY A 159 -19.56 -3.80 13.71
CA GLY A 159 -20.67 -4.41 12.97
C GLY A 159 -21.46 -5.43 13.76
N LEU A 160 -20.82 -6.11 14.72
CA LEU A 160 -21.45 -7.03 15.66
C LEU A 160 -22.08 -6.32 16.87
N GLY A 161 -21.88 -5.00 17.02
CA GLY A 161 -22.36 -4.22 18.16
C GLY A 161 -21.63 -4.47 19.46
N LEU A 162 -20.42 -5.08 19.39
CA LEU A 162 -19.52 -5.28 20.54
C LEU A 162 -18.74 -4.00 20.84
N LEU A 163 -18.49 -3.17 19.83
CA LEU A 163 -17.93 -1.83 19.94
C LEU A 163 -18.85 -0.82 19.21
N ASN A 164 -18.72 0.45 19.57
CA ASN A 164 -19.25 1.57 18.82
C ASN A 164 -18.18 2.16 17.88
N GLU A 165 -18.56 2.96 16.87
CA GLU A 165 -17.61 3.56 15.91
C GLU A 165 -16.57 4.48 16.59
N ASP A 166 -16.85 5.01 17.79
CA ASP A 166 -15.94 5.83 18.59
C ASP A 166 -14.99 4.99 19.47
N GLY A 167 -15.00 3.65 19.34
CA GLY A 167 -14.18 2.72 20.10
C GLY A 167 -14.70 2.40 21.51
N SER A 168 -15.82 3.00 21.94
CA SER A 168 -16.44 2.65 23.23
C SER A 168 -17.12 1.29 23.19
N GLU A 169 -17.34 0.67 24.37
CA GLU A 169 -18.04 -0.61 24.47
C GLU A 169 -19.47 -0.53 23.91
N GLY A 170 -19.81 -1.53 23.08
CA GLY A 170 -21.16 -1.73 22.57
C GLY A 170 -22.07 -2.45 23.58
N THR A 171 -23.28 -2.80 23.13
CA THR A 171 -24.28 -3.44 24.02
C THR A 171 -24.53 -4.92 23.70
N ALA A 172 -23.97 -5.43 22.62
CA ALA A 172 -24.13 -6.83 22.23
C ALA A 172 -23.27 -7.75 23.11
N THR A 173 -23.72 -9.00 23.30
CA THR A 173 -23.08 -9.91 24.27
C THR A 173 -22.65 -11.27 23.69
N GLY A 174 -22.87 -11.55 22.40
CA GLY A 174 -22.51 -12.84 21.80
C GLY A 174 -23.20 -14.07 22.42
N PRO A 175 -22.77 -15.32 22.14
CA PRO A 175 -21.74 -15.64 21.16
C PRO A 175 -22.15 -15.35 19.72
N PHE A 176 -21.17 -14.93 18.90
CA PHE A 176 -21.37 -14.71 17.48
C PHE A 176 -20.53 -15.69 16.66
N ASN A 177 -21.15 -16.38 15.71
CA ASN A 177 -20.44 -17.21 14.74
C ASN A 177 -19.83 -16.32 13.66
N ILE A 178 -18.52 -16.29 13.58
CA ILE A 178 -17.79 -15.54 12.57
C ILE A 178 -16.98 -16.48 11.67
N GLU A 179 -16.61 -15.97 10.48
CA GLU A 179 -15.61 -16.61 9.62
C GLU A 179 -14.51 -15.63 9.27
N LEU A 180 -13.31 -16.18 9.06
CA LEU A 180 -12.10 -15.40 8.80
C LEU A 180 -11.64 -15.65 7.37
N PHE A 181 -11.21 -14.58 6.69
CA PHE A 181 -10.53 -14.62 5.41
C PHE A 181 -9.24 -13.82 5.51
N ALA A 182 -8.19 -14.30 4.85
CA ALA A 182 -6.91 -13.62 4.71
C ALA A 182 -6.57 -13.39 3.24
N GLY A 183 -5.59 -12.53 3.00
CA GLY A 183 -5.06 -12.23 1.68
C GLY A 183 -4.20 -13.34 1.08
N SER A 184 -3.48 -13.03 0.01
CA SER A 184 -2.56 -13.95 -0.65
C SER A 184 -1.23 -14.02 0.09
N LEU A 185 -0.71 -15.22 0.34
CA LEU A 185 0.50 -15.41 1.16
C LEU A 185 1.83 -15.06 0.44
N ASP A 186 1.77 -14.85 -0.86
CA ASP A 186 2.88 -14.29 -1.66
C ASP A 186 3.07 -12.79 -1.45
N ASP A 187 2.08 -12.12 -0.83
CA ASP A 187 2.11 -10.75 -0.39
C ASP A 187 2.37 -10.68 1.12
N ASN A 188 3.48 -10.05 1.52
CA ASN A 188 3.87 -9.94 2.93
C ASN A 188 2.84 -9.19 3.79
N ASN A 189 2.08 -8.26 3.20
CA ASN A 189 1.08 -7.47 3.92
C ASN A 189 -0.04 -8.35 4.50
N ALA A 190 -0.40 -9.44 3.81
CA ALA A 190 -1.42 -10.37 4.27
C ALA A 190 -1.13 -10.92 5.68
N HIS A 191 0.15 -11.15 6.00
CA HIS A 191 0.58 -11.63 7.33
C HIS A 191 0.37 -10.55 8.40
N PHE A 192 0.75 -9.29 8.12
CA PHE A 192 0.55 -8.17 9.04
C PHE A 192 -0.93 -7.85 9.27
N PHE A 193 -1.74 -7.82 8.19
CA PHE A 193 -3.18 -7.63 8.30
C PHE A 193 -3.81 -8.71 9.17
N TYR A 194 -3.47 -9.97 8.91
CA TYR A 194 -4.03 -11.08 9.66
C TYR A 194 -3.58 -11.08 11.12
N GLN A 195 -2.31 -10.78 11.40
CA GLN A 195 -1.79 -10.66 12.75
C GLN A 195 -2.51 -9.56 13.53
N GLY A 196 -2.57 -8.33 13.00
CA GLY A 196 -3.25 -7.21 13.67
C GLY A 196 -4.73 -7.50 13.93
N ALA A 197 -5.40 -8.16 12.97
CA ALA A 197 -6.78 -8.56 13.13
C ALA A 197 -6.94 -9.65 14.22
N MET A 198 -6.11 -10.68 14.21
CA MET A 198 -6.19 -11.76 15.18
C MET A 198 -5.84 -11.29 16.60
N ASP A 199 -4.80 -10.45 16.77
CA ASP A 199 -4.45 -9.89 18.06
C ASP A 199 -5.60 -9.07 18.65
N THR A 200 -6.38 -8.40 17.82
CA THR A 200 -7.58 -7.64 18.21
C THR A 200 -8.77 -8.55 18.54
N LEU A 201 -8.96 -9.63 17.79
CA LEU A 201 -10.10 -10.56 18.00
C LEU A 201 -9.84 -11.60 19.08
N GLN A 202 -8.57 -11.92 19.40
CA GLN A 202 -8.20 -13.01 20.29
C GLN A 202 -8.86 -12.93 21.68
N PRO A 203 -8.95 -11.76 22.38
CA PRO A 203 -9.66 -11.68 23.64
C PRO A 203 -11.11 -12.13 23.56
N TYR A 204 -11.83 -11.77 22.50
CA TYR A 204 -13.23 -12.15 22.29
C TYR A 204 -13.40 -13.64 21.93
N LEU A 205 -12.39 -14.21 21.24
CA LEU A 205 -12.34 -15.66 20.93
C LEU A 205 -12.07 -16.47 22.22
N ASP A 206 -11.14 -16.02 23.06
CA ASP A 206 -10.79 -16.68 24.33
C ASP A 206 -11.95 -16.68 25.32
N GLU A 207 -12.73 -15.61 25.34
CA GLU A 207 -13.93 -15.47 26.19
C GLU A 207 -15.15 -16.22 25.60
N GLY A 208 -15.08 -16.67 24.36
CA GLY A 208 -16.18 -17.31 23.66
C GLY A 208 -17.28 -16.34 23.22
N THR A 209 -17.05 -15.04 23.23
CA THR A 209 -17.93 -14.01 22.66
C THR A 209 -17.95 -14.11 21.15
N LEU A 210 -16.82 -14.45 20.54
CA LEU A 210 -16.70 -14.81 19.12
C LEU A 210 -16.37 -16.29 18.99
N VAL A 211 -16.95 -16.95 17.97
CA VAL A 211 -16.69 -18.35 17.65
C VAL A 211 -16.43 -18.47 16.16
N VAL A 212 -15.22 -18.89 15.78
CA VAL A 212 -14.94 -19.31 14.40
C VAL A 212 -15.51 -20.71 14.23
N LYS A 213 -16.74 -20.79 13.70
CA LYS A 213 -17.48 -22.06 13.68
C LYS A 213 -16.82 -23.13 12.81
N SER A 214 -16.14 -22.74 11.75
CA SER A 214 -15.34 -23.64 10.91
C SER A 214 -14.12 -24.22 11.64
N GLY A 215 -13.65 -23.57 12.71
CA GLY A 215 -12.39 -23.85 13.37
C GLY A 215 -11.16 -23.49 12.54
N GLN A 216 -11.33 -22.80 11.41
CA GLN A 216 -10.23 -22.38 10.53
C GLN A 216 -9.68 -21.03 11.03
N THR A 217 -8.58 -21.07 11.75
CA THR A 217 -7.92 -19.90 12.35
C THR A 217 -6.47 -19.74 11.92
N ASP A 218 -5.88 -20.71 11.26
CA ASP A 218 -4.54 -20.60 10.69
C ASP A 218 -4.60 -19.84 9.37
N ILE A 219 -3.65 -18.91 9.14
CA ILE A 219 -3.63 -18.06 7.96
C ILE A 219 -3.66 -18.88 6.65
N GLU A 220 -2.95 -20.02 6.62
CA GLU A 220 -2.90 -20.92 5.46
C GLU A 220 -4.27 -21.54 5.11
N GLN A 221 -5.15 -21.70 6.10
CA GLN A 221 -6.49 -22.24 5.89
C GLN A 221 -7.47 -21.20 5.34
N VAL A 222 -7.22 -19.93 5.60
CA VAL A 222 -8.13 -18.83 5.31
C VAL A 222 -7.62 -17.89 4.20
N ALA A 223 -6.40 -18.16 3.69
CA ALA A 223 -5.77 -17.40 2.63
C ALA A 223 -6.56 -17.43 1.32
N THR A 224 -6.51 -16.33 0.59
CA THR A 224 -7.16 -16.15 -0.72
C THR A 224 -6.09 -15.88 -1.77
N LEU A 225 -5.72 -16.93 -2.54
CA LEU A 225 -4.68 -16.84 -3.55
C LEU A 225 -4.96 -15.71 -4.55
N ARG A 226 -3.94 -14.87 -4.79
CA ARG A 226 -4.00 -13.69 -5.68
C ARG A 226 -5.11 -12.70 -5.35
N TRP A 227 -5.63 -12.73 -4.12
CA TRP A 227 -6.72 -11.85 -3.69
C TRP A 227 -8.01 -12.00 -4.53
N LEU A 228 -8.17 -13.16 -5.21
CA LEU A 228 -9.23 -13.37 -6.20
C LEU A 228 -10.62 -13.46 -5.57
N GLN A 229 -11.55 -12.64 -6.05
CA GLN A 229 -12.94 -12.60 -5.63
C GLN A 229 -13.63 -13.96 -5.75
N GLU A 230 -13.44 -14.66 -6.87
CA GLU A 230 -14.05 -15.98 -7.12
C GLU A 230 -13.53 -17.05 -6.17
N THR A 231 -12.26 -16.98 -5.75
CA THR A 231 -11.69 -17.89 -4.75
C THR A 231 -12.37 -17.69 -3.39
N ALA A 232 -12.57 -16.45 -2.98
CA ALA A 232 -13.26 -16.10 -1.74
C ALA A 232 -14.74 -16.51 -1.78
N GLN A 233 -15.44 -16.24 -2.89
CA GLN A 233 -16.82 -16.65 -3.09
C GLN A 233 -16.96 -18.16 -2.94
N LYS A 234 -16.14 -18.92 -3.65
CA LYS A 234 -16.16 -20.39 -3.57
C LYS A 234 -15.91 -20.91 -2.16
N ARG A 235 -14.91 -20.36 -1.44
CA ARG A 235 -14.63 -20.75 -0.07
C ARG A 235 -15.82 -20.47 0.85
N MET A 236 -16.49 -19.31 0.71
CA MET A 236 -17.70 -19.03 1.49
C MET A 236 -18.84 -20.00 1.14
N GLU A 237 -19.08 -20.33 -0.12
CA GLU A 237 -20.06 -21.34 -0.54
C GLU A 237 -19.75 -22.72 0.08
N ASP A 238 -18.49 -23.13 0.10
CA ASP A 238 -18.04 -24.38 0.73
C ASP A 238 -18.26 -24.35 2.26
N LEU A 239 -18.00 -23.24 2.95
CA LEU A 239 -18.31 -23.07 4.37
C LEU A 239 -19.81 -23.16 4.66
N LEU A 240 -20.63 -22.50 3.86
CA LEU A 240 -22.09 -22.51 4.01
C LEU A 240 -22.68 -23.89 3.85
N THR A 241 -22.14 -24.71 2.96
CA THR A 241 -22.62 -26.09 2.71
C THR A 241 -22.07 -27.12 3.68
N SER A 242 -20.86 -26.92 4.21
CA SER A 242 -20.21 -27.86 5.13
C SER A 242 -20.47 -27.52 6.60
N THR A 243 -20.09 -26.32 7.02
CA THR A 243 -20.07 -25.88 8.43
C THR A 243 -21.43 -25.39 8.91
N TYR A 244 -22.20 -24.73 8.03
CA TYR A 244 -23.50 -24.12 8.36
C TYR A 244 -24.70 -24.94 7.85
N SER A 245 -24.49 -26.19 7.45
CA SER A 245 -25.56 -27.13 6.99
C SER A 245 -26.58 -27.44 8.07
N ASP A 246 -26.27 -27.20 9.34
CA ASP A 246 -27.17 -27.41 10.48
C ASP A 246 -28.21 -26.29 10.68
N GLY A 247 -28.21 -25.26 9.82
CA GLY A 247 -29.13 -24.12 9.87
C GLY A 247 -28.67 -23.00 10.78
N THR A 248 -27.52 -23.11 11.44
CA THR A 248 -26.91 -21.94 12.11
C THR A 248 -26.49 -20.90 11.06
N LYS A 249 -26.28 -19.66 11.49
CA LYS A 249 -25.95 -18.55 10.60
C LYS A 249 -24.55 -18.02 10.87
N VAL A 250 -23.86 -17.60 9.80
CA VAL A 250 -22.71 -16.68 9.88
C VAL A 250 -23.25 -15.33 10.34
N GLN A 251 -22.64 -14.74 11.37
CA GLN A 251 -23.07 -13.48 11.95
C GLN A 251 -22.08 -12.34 11.73
N GLY A 252 -20.85 -12.64 11.27
CA GLY A 252 -19.85 -11.67 10.88
C GLY A 252 -18.74 -12.32 10.08
N VAL A 253 -18.10 -11.57 9.19
CA VAL A 253 -16.98 -12.05 8.39
C VAL A 253 -15.85 -11.02 8.40
N LEU A 254 -14.66 -11.45 8.86
CA LEU A 254 -13.43 -10.72 8.64
C LEU A 254 -12.99 -10.93 7.21
N SER A 255 -12.91 -9.87 6.44
CA SER A 255 -12.43 -9.87 5.06
C SER A 255 -11.37 -8.79 4.86
N PRO A 256 -10.20 -9.14 4.30
CA PRO A 256 -9.05 -8.24 4.23
C PRO A 256 -9.01 -7.36 2.97
N TYR A 257 -10.01 -7.45 2.08
CA TYR A 257 -10.03 -6.71 0.80
C TYR A 257 -11.42 -6.66 0.19
N ASP A 258 -11.77 -5.55 -0.42
CA ASP A 258 -13.10 -5.28 -0.99
C ASP A 258 -13.52 -6.28 -2.08
N GLY A 259 -12.60 -6.71 -2.95
CA GLY A 259 -12.89 -7.74 -3.94
C GLY A 259 -13.27 -9.07 -3.29
N ILE A 260 -12.55 -9.48 -2.24
CA ILE A 260 -12.88 -10.67 -1.43
C ILE A 260 -14.25 -10.50 -0.80
N SER A 261 -14.55 -9.33 -0.24
CA SER A 261 -15.82 -9.01 0.43
C SER A 261 -17.01 -9.15 -0.53
N ARG A 262 -16.88 -8.64 -1.76
CA ARG A 262 -17.93 -8.78 -2.79
C ARG A 262 -18.20 -10.24 -3.14
N GLY A 263 -17.16 -11.07 -3.21
CA GLY A 263 -17.31 -12.52 -3.41
C GLY A 263 -18.05 -13.20 -2.26
N ILE A 264 -17.67 -12.88 -1.02
CA ILE A 264 -18.32 -13.37 0.20
C ILE A 264 -19.79 -12.97 0.25
N ILE A 265 -20.09 -11.69 0.01
CA ILE A 265 -21.45 -11.14 0.00
C ILE A 265 -22.31 -11.87 -1.05
N THR A 266 -21.76 -12.08 -2.25
CA THR A 266 -22.45 -12.83 -3.32
C THR A 266 -22.81 -14.25 -2.87
N ALA A 267 -21.90 -14.98 -2.23
CA ALA A 267 -22.16 -16.30 -1.69
C ALA A 267 -23.26 -16.32 -0.62
N LEU A 268 -23.22 -15.33 0.30
CA LEU A 268 -24.21 -15.18 1.37
C LEU A 268 -25.61 -14.86 0.81
N GLN A 269 -25.71 -13.94 -0.15
CA GLN A 269 -26.97 -13.59 -0.82
C GLN A 269 -27.57 -14.82 -1.56
N ASN A 270 -26.74 -15.54 -2.30
CA ASN A 270 -27.15 -16.77 -2.98
C ASN A 270 -27.65 -17.86 -2.00
N ALA A 271 -27.15 -17.87 -0.77
CA ALA A 271 -27.58 -18.75 0.31
C ALA A 271 -28.80 -18.22 1.11
N GLY A 272 -29.38 -17.09 0.70
CA GLY A 272 -30.61 -16.56 1.27
C GLY A 272 -30.44 -15.81 2.59
N TYR A 273 -29.28 -15.14 2.80
CA TYR A 273 -29.06 -14.29 3.97
C TYR A 273 -29.77 -12.91 3.89
N GLY A 274 -30.27 -12.54 2.71
CA GLY A 274 -30.90 -11.24 2.46
C GLY A 274 -30.05 -10.36 1.54
N ASP A 275 -30.64 -9.22 1.12
CA ASP A 275 -30.01 -8.33 0.14
C ASP A 275 -29.21 -7.17 0.82
N SER A 276 -29.39 -6.99 2.12
CA SER A 276 -28.70 -5.97 2.92
C SER A 276 -28.49 -6.44 4.36
N ILE A 277 -27.70 -5.70 5.13
CA ILE A 277 -27.47 -5.96 6.56
C ILE A 277 -28.78 -5.87 7.33
N GLU A 278 -29.64 -4.88 7.03
CA GLU A 278 -30.98 -4.77 7.61
C GLU A 278 -31.86 -5.97 7.26
N ALA A 279 -31.70 -6.55 6.07
CA ALA A 279 -32.44 -7.74 5.61
C ALA A 279 -31.84 -9.07 6.09
N GLY A 280 -30.70 -9.08 6.78
CA GLY A 280 -30.11 -10.25 7.42
C GLY A 280 -28.72 -10.68 6.90
N LEU A 281 -28.06 -9.90 6.03
CA LEU A 281 -26.65 -10.11 5.75
C LEU A 281 -25.82 -9.85 7.02
N PRO A 282 -24.78 -10.66 7.31
CA PRO A 282 -23.85 -10.34 8.37
C PRO A 282 -22.95 -9.16 7.98
N PRO A 283 -22.41 -8.40 8.94
CA PRO A 283 -21.33 -7.45 8.66
C PRO A 283 -20.14 -8.18 8.02
N VAL A 284 -19.70 -7.64 6.88
CA VAL A 284 -18.49 -8.05 6.16
C VAL A 284 -17.56 -6.85 6.09
N THR A 285 -16.33 -7.00 6.56
CA THR A 285 -15.29 -5.96 6.49
C THR A 285 -14.69 -5.88 5.08
N GLY A 286 -13.77 -4.97 4.84
CA GLY A 286 -13.07 -4.83 3.56
C GLY A 286 -11.85 -3.93 3.70
N GLN A 287 -11.21 -3.62 2.58
CA GLN A 287 -10.07 -2.74 2.47
C GLN A 287 -9.96 -2.21 1.04
N ASP A 288 -9.34 -1.05 0.91
CA ASP A 288 -8.97 -0.28 -0.28
C ASP A 288 -10.04 0.72 -0.75
N ALA A 289 -11.22 0.77 -0.15
CA ALA A 289 -12.29 1.70 -0.51
C ALA A 289 -12.56 1.75 -2.02
N GLU A 290 -12.57 0.56 -2.68
CA GLU A 290 -12.92 0.44 -4.09
C GLU A 290 -14.34 0.94 -4.32
N ILE A 291 -14.57 1.70 -5.39
CA ILE A 291 -15.83 2.41 -5.58
C ILE A 291 -17.06 1.50 -5.57
N ALA A 292 -16.94 0.29 -6.12
CA ALA A 292 -18.01 -0.70 -6.09
C ALA A 292 -18.37 -1.12 -4.65
N SER A 293 -17.38 -1.25 -3.76
CA SER A 293 -17.59 -1.58 -2.34
C SER A 293 -18.06 -0.38 -1.52
N VAL A 294 -17.57 0.83 -1.82
CA VAL A 294 -18.09 2.07 -1.20
C VAL A 294 -19.58 2.24 -1.49
N LYS A 295 -20.01 1.94 -2.73
CA LYS A 295 -21.45 1.88 -3.03
C LYS A 295 -22.18 0.84 -2.18
N LEU A 296 -21.63 -0.37 -2.03
CA LEU A 296 -22.25 -1.40 -1.19
C LEU A 296 -22.35 -0.96 0.28
N ILE A 297 -21.35 -0.22 0.79
CA ILE A 297 -21.39 0.34 2.15
C ILE A 297 -22.48 1.41 2.25
N ASN A 298 -22.55 2.32 1.26
CA ASN A 298 -23.59 3.34 1.20
C ASN A 298 -25.00 2.75 1.12
N ASP A 299 -25.16 1.61 0.45
CA ASP A 299 -26.44 0.90 0.30
C ASP A 299 -26.75 -0.05 1.47
N GLY A 300 -25.86 -0.16 2.49
CA GLY A 300 -26.05 -1.02 3.65
C GLY A 300 -25.90 -2.52 3.35
N VAL A 301 -25.05 -2.88 2.37
CA VAL A 301 -24.79 -4.26 1.94
C VAL A 301 -23.44 -4.77 2.49
N GLN A 302 -22.36 -4.02 2.32
CA GLN A 302 -21.08 -4.22 2.99
C GLN A 302 -21.03 -3.33 4.23
N PHE A 303 -20.35 -3.76 5.30
CA PHE A 303 -20.37 -3.01 6.56
C PHE A 303 -19.33 -1.89 6.60
N ALA A 304 -18.10 -2.19 6.22
CA ALA A 304 -16.98 -1.24 6.28
C ALA A 304 -15.89 -1.59 5.27
N THR A 305 -15.00 -0.63 5.02
CA THR A 305 -13.74 -0.84 4.32
C THR A 305 -12.64 0.00 4.99
N ILE A 306 -11.38 -0.40 4.83
CA ILE A 306 -10.24 0.40 5.30
C ILE A 306 -9.74 1.25 4.13
N PHE A 307 -9.79 2.56 4.31
CA PHE A 307 -9.32 3.53 3.34
C PHE A 307 -7.82 3.74 3.45
N LYS A 308 -7.15 3.48 2.36
CA LYS A 308 -5.74 3.75 2.12
C LYS A 308 -5.65 4.73 0.97
N ASP A 309 -5.31 5.99 1.23
CA ASP A 309 -5.26 7.02 0.18
C ASP A 309 -4.08 6.77 -0.76
N THR A 310 -4.36 6.18 -1.92
CA THR A 310 -3.36 5.85 -2.95
C THR A 310 -2.64 7.08 -3.50
N ARG A 311 -3.26 8.26 -3.44
CA ARG A 311 -2.66 9.53 -3.86
C ARG A 311 -1.50 9.90 -2.93
N LYS A 312 -1.65 9.70 -1.61
CA LYS A 312 -0.59 9.92 -0.61
C LYS A 312 0.51 8.89 -0.71
N LEU A 313 0.15 7.63 -1.03
CA LEU A 313 1.14 6.57 -1.25
C LEU A 313 2.02 6.89 -2.46
N ALA A 314 1.40 7.33 -3.56
CA ALA A 314 2.11 7.80 -4.74
C ALA A 314 3.00 9.00 -4.43
N GLU A 315 2.46 10.03 -3.74
CA GLU A 315 3.20 11.24 -3.32
C GLU A 315 4.45 10.86 -2.51
N GLN A 316 4.30 10.01 -1.50
CA GLN A 316 5.44 9.60 -0.67
C GLN A 316 6.48 8.77 -1.45
N SER A 317 6.04 7.98 -2.42
CA SER A 317 6.95 7.22 -3.29
C SER A 317 7.71 8.12 -4.24
N VAL A 318 7.08 9.19 -4.73
CA VAL A 318 7.74 10.21 -5.57
C VAL A 318 8.75 11.00 -4.74
N VAL A 319 8.39 11.43 -3.52
CA VAL A 319 9.34 12.09 -2.60
C VAL A 319 10.57 11.22 -2.33
N ALA A 320 10.37 9.92 -2.11
CA ALA A 320 11.48 8.99 -1.91
C ALA A 320 12.31 8.80 -3.20
N ALA A 321 11.66 8.78 -4.36
CA ALA A 321 12.36 8.68 -5.65
C ALA A 321 13.21 9.93 -5.93
N GLU A 322 12.68 11.13 -5.70
CA GLU A 322 13.41 12.39 -5.85
C GLU A 322 14.66 12.41 -4.96
N ALA A 323 14.53 12.02 -3.68
CA ALA A 323 15.68 11.96 -2.77
C ALA A 323 16.80 11.08 -3.34
N PHE A 324 16.49 9.84 -3.78
CA PHE A 324 17.49 8.96 -4.40
C PHE A 324 18.12 9.54 -5.67
N LEU A 325 17.31 10.16 -6.54
CA LEU A 325 17.78 10.75 -7.80
C LEU A 325 18.63 11.99 -7.57
N GLU A 326 18.46 12.69 -6.44
CA GLU A 326 19.29 13.80 -5.99
C GLU A 326 20.53 13.33 -5.21
N GLY A 327 20.66 12.03 -4.95
CA GLY A 327 21.77 11.42 -4.19
C GLY A 327 21.62 11.56 -2.68
N GLU A 328 20.39 11.75 -2.20
CA GLU A 328 20.02 11.84 -0.80
C GLU A 328 19.31 10.56 -0.32
N GLU A 329 19.29 10.32 0.99
CA GLU A 329 18.52 9.23 1.60
C GLU A 329 17.08 9.68 1.88
N PRO A 330 16.04 8.92 1.48
CA PRO A 330 14.66 9.25 1.80
C PRO A 330 14.40 9.27 3.31
N GLU A 331 13.46 10.12 3.75
CA GLU A 331 12.99 10.10 5.13
C GLU A 331 12.22 8.80 5.42
N ALA A 332 12.68 8.05 6.44
CA ALA A 332 12.01 6.88 6.96
C ALA A 332 11.37 7.18 8.32
N ASN A 333 10.13 6.73 8.52
CA ASN A 333 9.48 6.78 9.84
C ASN A 333 9.40 5.42 10.53
N ASP A 334 9.85 4.36 9.84
CA ASP A 334 10.05 3.01 10.39
C ASP A 334 11.36 2.39 9.88
N THR A 335 12.19 1.93 10.83
CA THR A 335 13.48 1.27 10.55
C THR A 335 13.66 -0.02 11.36
N GLU A 336 12.56 -0.57 11.90
CA GLU A 336 12.61 -1.73 12.79
C GLU A 336 11.64 -2.85 12.39
N THR A 337 10.51 -2.54 11.75
CA THR A 337 9.38 -3.47 11.59
C THR A 337 9.51 -4.36 10.35
N TYR A 338 9.92 -3.80 9.22
CA TYR A 338 9.83 -4.51 7.93
C TYR A 338 11.13 -5.24 7.58
N GLU A 339 11.31 -6.39 8.23
CA GLU A 339 12.39 -7.34 7.94
C GLU A 339 11.99 -8.19 6.74
N ASN A 340 12.83 -8.16 5.69
CA ASN A 340 12.52 -8.80 4.39
C ASN A 340 13.14 -10.19 4.21
N GLY A 341 13.66 -10.80 5.27
CA GLY A 341 14.37 -12.08 5.26
C GLY A 341 15.90 -11.95 5.16
N VAL A 342 16.40 -10.76 4.84
CA VAL A 342 17.84 -10.46 4.72
C VAL A 342 18.24 -9.24 5.55
N LYS A 343 17.41 -8.21 5.54
CA LYS A 343 17.63 -6.96 6.28
C LYS A 343 16.31 -6.33 6.69
N VAL A 344 16.38 -5.40 7.64
CA VAL A 344 15.29 -4.44 7.83
C VAL A 344 15.37 -3.39 6.72
N VAL A 345 14.29 -3.21 5.98
CA VAL A 345 14.19 -2.20 4.92
C VAL A 345 13.68 -0.89 5.52
N PRO A 346 14.43 0.22 5.40
CA PRO A 346 13.91 1.53 5.82
C PRO A 346 12.58 1.83 5.13
N SER A 347 11.58 2.25 5.89
CA SER A 347 10.21 2.33 5.40
C SER A 347 9.54 3.64 5.76
N TYR A 348 8.60 4.07 4.92
CA TYR A 348 7.67 5.12 5.25
C TYR A 348 6.25 4.56 5.32
N LEU A 349 5.65 4.64 6.50
CA LEU A 349 4.33 4.11 6.80
C LEU A 349 3.31 5.23 6.84
N LEU A 350 2.27 5.10 6.02
CA LEU A 350 1.12 5.99 5.98
C LEU A 350 0.01 5.50 6.90
N GLU A 351 -0.81 6.43 7.36
CA GLU A 351 -2.00 6.13 8.15
C GLU A 351 -3.15 5.69 7.24
N SER A 352 -4.08 4.93 7.82
CA SER A 352 -5.33 4.48 7.19
C SER A 352 -6.53 4.80 8.07
N ASP A 353 -7.73 4.83 7.48
CA ASP A 353 -8.98 5.15 8.16
C ASP A 353 -10.04 4.08 7.93
N ILE A 354 -10.91 3.84 8.93
CA ILE A 354 -12.08 2.98 8.75
C ILE A 354 -13.21 3.79 8.10
N VAL A 355 -13.71 3.30 6.97
CA VAL A 355 -14.88 3.88 6.30
C VAL A 355 -16.12 3.07 6.65
N TYR A 356 -17.07 3.74 7.27
CA TYR A 356 -18.44 3.30 7.51
C TYR A 356 -19.40 4.13 6.65
N ALA A 357 -20.65 3.72 6.54
CA ALA A 357 -21.68 4.52 5.85
C ALA A 357 -21.82 5.95 6.43
N SER A 358 -21.57 6.12 7.74
CA SER A 358 -21.65 7.39 8.46
C SER A 358 -20.61 8.43 8.07
N ASN A 359 -19.43 8.00 7.55
CA ASN A 359 -18.29 8.88 7.29
C ASN A 359 -17.80 8.87 5.83
N ILE A 360 -18.51 8.22 4.89
CA ILE A 360 -18.19 8.26 3.45
C ILE A 360 -18.04 9.71 2.97
N GLN A 361 -18.97 10.59 3.37
CA GLN A 361 -18.95 11.99 2.96
C GLN A 361 -17.63 12.67 3.34
N SER A 362 -17.25 12.59 4.61
CA SER A 362 -16.06 13.31 5.11
C SER A 362 -14.73 12.71 4.66
N LEU A 363 -14.63 11.36 4.59
CA LEU A 363 -13.37 10.70 4.27
C LEU A 363 -13.12 10.57 2.76
N LEU A 364 -14.16 10.30 1.98
CA LEU A 364 -13.99 9.97 0.56
C LEU A 364 -14.47 11.07 -0.37
N ILE A 365 -15.61 11.72 -0.07
CA ILE A 365 -16.18 12.74 -0.97
C ILE A 365 -15.52 14.10 -0.72
N ASP A 366 -15.51 14.59 0.51
CA ASP A 366 -14.94 15.90 0.85
C ASP A 366 -13.43 15.97 0.62
N SER A 367 -12.75 14.81 0.71
CA SER A 367 -11.31 14.68 0.37
C SER A 367 -11.06 14.68 -1.15
N GLY A 368 -12.11 14.54 -1.97
CA GLY A 368 -12.02 14.43 -3.42
C GLY A 368 -11.45 13.09 -3.90
N TYR A 369 -11.47 12.03 -3.07
CA TYR A 369 -11.07 10.70 -3.50
C TYR A 369 -12.11 10.08 -4.43
N TRP A 370 -13.39 10.17 -4.05
CA TRP A 370 -14.54 9.83 -4.89
C TRP A 370 -15.54 10.99 -4.97
N THR A 371 -16.33 11.04 -6.03
CA THR A 371 -17.45 11.98 -6.16
C THR A 371 -18.75 11.35 -5.65
N GLU A 372 -19.74 12.18 -5.30
CA GLU A 372 -21.08 11.69 -4.95
C GLU A 372 -21.71 10.83 -6.05
N GLU A 373 -21.48 11.19 -7.34
CA GLU A 373 -21.99 10.44 -8.49
C GLU A 373 -21.33 9.04 -8.58
N GLN A 374 -20.02 8.96 -8.37
CA GLN A 374 -19.29 7.69 -8.35
C GLN A 374 -19.77 6.81 -7.20
N VAL A 375 -19.92 7.35 -5.98
CA VAL A 375 -20.45 6.61 -4.82
C VAL A 375 -21.87 6.10 -5.11
N ALA A 376 -22.74 6.92 -5.70
CA ALA A 376 -24.10 6.53 -6.04
C ALA A 376 -24.16 5.46 -7.14
N SER A 377 -23.28 5.54 -8.15
CA SER A 377 -23.26 4.59 -9.28
C SER A 377 -22.44 3.31 -8.97
N GLY A 378 -21.41 3.40 -8.13
CA GLY A 378 -20.43 2.35 -7.91
C GLY A 378 -19.48 2.15 -9.09
N GLN A 379 -19.24 3.20 -9.87
CA GLN A 379 -18.38 3.20 -11.07
C GLN A 379 -17.42 4.39 -11.02
N ALA A 380 -16.14 4.14 -11.35
CA ALA A 380 -15.09 5.15 -11.40
C ALA A 380 -15.19 6.07 -12.63
#